data_c19694bca3f4977436bb1fd9fbd240e9
#
_entry.id   c19694bca3f4977436bb1fd9fbd240e9
#
_cell.length_a   1.000
_cell.length_b   1.000
_cell.length_c   1.000
_cell.angle_alpha   90.00
_cell.angle_beta   90.00
_cell.angle_gamma   90.00
#
_symmetry.space_group_name_H-M   'P 1'
#
loop_
_entity.id
_entity.type
_entity.pdbx_description
1 polymer ?
#
loop_
_entity_poly.entity_id
_entity_poly.type
_entity_poly.pdbx_seq_one_letter_code
_entity_poly.pdbx_strand_id
1 'polypeptide(L)'
;MTDANYDNQELKNAVCTQLNKNLVSFADAMQYLEDRGISQEIVNKAGIGFCPPYYNHYQNKQLILSPLMKGRITLPIRDAYGKIIAFAGRKFDQLEQNVELAFWNMYPNSPSEAQARIDQWKRGKWINESFPKKFHLFNLYLAKQMMREKNYVFLVEGYFDSLTLNSFGLMNNVALCGTRLTDWHAAKLSRYCHTAVALLDGDEAGRKALEHMAPTLEEVGMDLKIISLPEGYDPDTYLLKNGSKKILASIELMMRENVDEEIYEVCL
;
A
#
# COMPACT_ATOMS: atom_id res chain seq x y z
N MET A 1 17.87 -24.92 2.33
CA MET A 1 17.53 -23.61 1.73
C MET A 1 18.84 -23.00 1.31
N THR A 2 19.06 -22.88 0.05
CA THR A 2 20.37 -22.59 -0.55
C THR A 2 20.73 -21.12 -0.38
N ASP A 3 22.03 -20.84 -0.22
CA ASP A 3 22.66 -19.52 -0.05
C ASP A 3 22.17 -18.43 -1.02
N ALA A 4 21.70 -18.82 -2.21
CA ALA A 4 21.16 -17.92 -3.23
C ALA A 4 19.88 -17.15 -2.80
N ASN A 5 19.09 -17.69 -1.86
CA ASN A 5 17.87 -17.02 -1.36
C ASN A 5 18.16 -16.03 -0.24
N TYR A 6 19.26 -16.21 0.50
CA TYR A 6 19.69 -15.30 1.55
C TYR A 6 20.32 -14.04 0.94
N ASP A 7 21.16 -14.25 -0.06
CA ASP A 7 21.85 -13.19 -0.81
C ASP A 7 20.85 -12.21 -1.48
N ASN A 8 19.73 -12.72 -2.01
CA ASN A 8 18.69 -11.91 -2.62
C ASN A 8 17.92 -11.03 -1.60
N GLN A 9 17.76 -11.47 -0.33
CA GLN A 9 17.06 -10.68 0.69
C GLN A 9 17.92 -9.53 1.21
N GLU A 10 19.21 -9.72 1.42
CA GLU A 10 20.14 -8.64 1.78
C GLU A 10 20.22 -7.59 0.69
N LEU A 11 20.28 -8.02 -0.57
CA LEU A 11 20.23 -7.12 -1.72
C LEU A 11 18.93 -6.32 -1.77
N LYS A 12 17.78 -6.94 -1.57
CA LYS A 12 16.49 -6.22 -1.53
C LYS A 12 16.42 -5.23 -0.37
N ASN A 13 16.96 -5.55 0.79
CA ASN A 13 17.04 -4.64 1.92
C ASN A 13 17.97 -3.45 1.62
N ALA A 14 19.13 -3.70 1.01
CA ALA A 14 20.05 -2.65 0.59
C ALA A 14 19.41 -1.71 -0.45
N VAL A 15 18.71 -2.27 -1.43
CA VAL A 15 17.92 -1.50 -2.41
C VAL A 15 16.87 -0.64 -1.72
N CYS A 16 16.07 -1.23 -0.83
CA CYS A 16 15.04 -0.50 -0.08
C CYS A 16 15.63 0.67 0.69
N THR A 17 16.76 0.45 1.38
CA THR A 17 17.48 1.50 2.11
C THR A 17 17.99 2.61 1.19
N GLN A 18 18.54 2.25 0.02
CA GLN A 18 19.02 3.24 -0.95
C GLN A 18 17.87 4.06 -1.55
N LEU A 19 16.75 3.41 -1.88
CA LEU A 19 15.56 4.10 -2.42
C LEU A 19 14.95 5.05 -1.37
N ASN A 20 14.95 4.67 -0.10
CA ASN A 20 14.51 5.56 0.99
C ASN A 20 15.41 6.79 1.13
N LYS A 21 16.73 6.62 1.05
CA LYS A 21 17.69 7.74 1.02
C LYS A 21 17.47 8.65 -0.20
N ASN A 22 17.22 8.05 -1.37
CA ASN A 22 16.92 8.81 -2.57
C ASN A 22 15.66 9.66 -2.39
N LEU A 23 14.61 9.12 -1.76
CA LEU A 23 13.37 9.85 -1.51
C LEU A 23 13.61 11.15 -0.73
N VAL A 24 14.41 11.10 0.33
CA VAL A 24 14.75 12.29 1.14
C VAL A 24 15.43 13.38 0.29
N SER A 25 16.15 12.99 -0.76
CA SER A 25 16.84 13.91 -1.67
C SER A 25 15.94 14.48 -2.78
N PHE A 26 14.69 13.98 -2.90
CA PHE A 26 13.73 14.40 -3.93
C PHE A 26 12.53 15.09 -3.29
N ALA A 27 12.62 16.44 -3.15
CA ALA A 27 11.63 17.25 -2.48
C ALA A 27 10.20 17.05 -3.03
N ASP A 28 10.04 17.00 -4.36
CA ASP A 28 8.72 16.81 -4.99
C ASP A 28 8.06 15.49 -4.59
N ALA A 29 8.86 14.41 -4.46
CA ALA A 29 8.36 13.11 -4.05
C ALA A 29 7.96 13.09 -2.57
N MET A 30 8.72 13.77 -1.72
CA MET A 30 8.37 13.94 -0.32
C MET A 30 7.11 14.78 -0.15
N GLN A 31 7.03 15.92 -0.84
CA GLN A 31 5.86 16.79 -0.82
C GLN A 31 4.59 16.05 -1.26
N TYR A 32 4.67 15.24 -2.33
CA TYR A 32 3.56 14.41 -2.77
C TYR A 32 3.06 13.43 -1.69
N LEU A 33 3.95 12.86 -0.88
CA LEU A 33 3.58 11.97 0.24
C LEU A 33 2.96 12.77 1.40
N GLU A 34 3.52 13.95 1.70
CA GLU A 34 2.99 14.86 2.73
C GLU A 34 1.59 15.38 2.35
N ASP A 35 1.38 15.76 1.10
CA ASP A 35 0.08 16.19 0.57
C ASP A 35 -0.98 15.08 0.67
N ARG A 36 -0.55 13.82 0.71
CA ARG A 36 -1.39 12.65 0.97
C ARG A 36 -1.47 12.25 2.45
N GLY A 37 -0.98 13.10 3.35
CA GLY A 37 -1.01 12.86 4.78
C GLY A 37 -0.12 11.72 5.26
N ILE A 38 0.82 11.24 4.42
CA ILE A 38 1.77 10.19 4.80
C ILE A 38 2.94 10.82 5.53
N SER A 39 3.00 10.60 6.84
CA SER A 39 4.02 11.20 7.71
C SER A 39 5.42 10.63 7.44
N GLN A 40 6.45 11.44 7.75
CA GLN A 40 7.85 11.00 7.64
C GLN A 40 8.15 9.75 8.49
N GLU A 41 7.48 9.60 9.64
CA GLU A 41 7.59 8.40 10.46
C GLU A 41 7.14 7.17 9.69
N ILE A 42 5.98 7.24 9.02
CA ILE A 42 5.43 6.13 8.23
C ILE A 42 6.28 5.88 6.99
N VAL A 43 6.79 6.92 6.34
CA VAL A 43 7.75 6.79 5.23
C VAL A 43 8.93 5.90 5.63
N ASN A 44 9.53 6.19 6.78
CA ASN A 44 10.68 5.43 7.29
C ASN A 44 10.29 4.02 7.73
N LYS A 45 9.20 3.88 8.47
CA LYS A 45 8.73 2.61 9.03
C LYS A 45 8.30 1.62 7.96
N ALA A 46 7.61 2.09 6.93
CA ALA A 46 7.20 1.27 5.78
C ALA A 46 8.36 1.04 4.78
N GLY A 47 9.42 1.85 4.83
CA GLY A 47 10.55 1.78 3.91
C GLY A 47 10.20 2.36 2.54
N ILE A 48 9.34 3.38 2.50
CA ILE A 48 8.97 4.05 1.24
C ILE A 48 10.21 4.73 0.67
N GLY A 49 10.40 4.62 -0.64
CA GLY A 49 11.55 5.18 -1.34
C GLY A 49 11.18 5.86 -2.65
N PHE A 50 12.19 6.37 -3.32
CA PHE A 50 12.07 6.88 -4.67
C PHE A 50 13.14 6.24 -5.57
N CYS A 51 12.73 5.76 -6.73
CA CYS A 51 13.64 5.22 -7.74
C CYS A 51 13.90 6.28 -8.81
N PRO A 52 15.05 6.97 -8.77
CA PRO A 52 15.38 7.98 -9.80
C PRO A 52 15.41 7.36 -11.20
N PRO A 53 15.16 8.13 -12.27
CA PRO A 53 15.25 7.63 -13.65
C PRO A 53 16.60 7.01 -14.01
N TYR A 54 17.69 7.53 -13.42
CA TYR A 54 19.08 7.08 -13.64
C TYR A 54 19.52 5.96 -12.69
N TYR A 55 18.64 5.39 -11.86
CA TYR A 55 18.98 4.34 -10.90
C TYR A 55 19.55 3.09 -11.60
N ASN A 56 20.62 2.54 -11.04
CA ASN A 56 21.20 1.30 -11.53
C ASN A 56 20.43 0.10 -10.95
N HIS A 57 19.73 -0.62 -11.81
CA HIS A 57 18.89 -1.77 -11.44
C HIS A 57 19.65 -3.08 -11.30
N TYR A 58 20.95 -3.08 -11.59
CA TYR A 58 21.78 -4.29 -11.55
C TYR A 58 22.88 -4.16 -10.51
N GLN A 59 23.07 -5.24 -9.75
CA GLN A 59 24.23 -5.44 -8.90
C GLN A 59 24.83 -6.81 -9.23
N ASN A 60 26.16 -6.86 -9.41
CA ASN A 60 26.87 -8.07 -9.81
C ASN A 60 26.22 -8.81 -11.00
N LYS A 61 25.76 -8.05 -12.01
CA LYS A 61 25.00 -8.53 -13.18
C LYS A 61 23.63 -9.14 -12.87
N GLN A 62 23.18 -9.12 -11.62
CA GLN A 62 21.86 -9.57 -11.21
C GLN A 62 20.87 -8.40 -11.18
N LEU A 63 19.67 -8.58 -11.74
CA LEU A 63 18.58 -7.62 -11.65
C LEU A 63 18.00 -7.65 -10.22
N ILE A 64 18.08 -6.53 -9.51
CA ILE A 64 17.65 -6.40 -8.10
C ILE A 64 16.35 -5.59 -7.94
N LEU A 65 16.00 -4.80 -8.93
CA LEU A 65 14.79 -3.99 -8.98
C LEU A 65 14.32 -3.87 -10.42
N SER A 66 13.03 -3.99 -10.68
CA SER A 66 12.48 -3.82 -12.02
C SER A 66 12.80 -2.43 -12.60
N PRO A 67 13.31 -2.33 -13.85
CA PRO A 67 13.50 -1.06 -14.51
C PRO A 67 12.23 -0.21 -14.67
N LEU A 68 11.05 -0.82 -14.55
CA LEU A 68 9.76 -0.14 -14.56
C LEU A 68 9.55 0.77 -13.34
N MET A 69 10.36 0.62 -12.28
CA MET A 69 10.31 1.46 -11.08
C MET A 69 10.93 2.84 -11.29
N LYS A 70 11.66 3.09 -12.37
CA LYS A 70 12.26 4.39 -12.67
C LYS A 70 11.24 5.53 -12.62
N GLY A 71 11.62 6.63 -11.96
CA GLY A 71 10.78 7.82 -11.81
C GLY A 71 9.52 7.60 -10.95
N ARG A 72 9.55 6.65 -10.00
CA ARG A 72 8.39 6.31 -9.18
C ARG A 72 8.72 6.30 -7.69
N ILE A 73 7.74 6.68 -6.89
CA ILE A 73 7.75 6.36 -5.46
C ILE A 73 7.61 4.85 -5.34
N THR A 74 8.47 4.22 -4.55
CA THR A 74 8.56 2.78 -4.40
C THR A 74 8.14 2.33 -3.01
N LEU A 75 7.35 1.25 -2.96
CA LEU A 75 6.88 0.64 -1.73
C LEU A 75 7.37 -0.81 -1.69
N PRO A 76 8.11 -1.23 -0.66
CA PRO A 76 8.46 -2.62 -0.49
C PRO A 76 7.23 -3.42 -0.07
N ILE A 77 6.90 -4.44 -0.83
CA ILE A 77 5.87 -5.42 -0.46
C ILE A 77 6.54 -6.48 0.40
N ARG A 78 6.06 -6.61 1.63
CA ARG A 78 6.62 -7.53 2.61
C ARG A 78 5.65 -8.69 2.89
N ASP A 79 6.22 -9.86 3.16
CA ASP A 79 5.46 -10.95 3.73
C ASP A 79 5.14 -10.71 5.22
N ALA A 80 4.41 -11.64 5.85
CA ALA A 80 4.05 -11.53 7.28
C ALA A 80 5.26 -11.56 8.24
N TYR A 81 6.44 -11.93 7.76
CA TYR A 81 7.69 -11.98 8.54
C TYR A 81 8.60 -10.77 8.31
N GLY A 82 8.21 -9.86 7.39
CA GLY A 82 8.94 -8.65 7.07
C GLY A 82 9.93 -8.79 5.91
N LYS A 83 10.01 -9.96 5.25
CA LYS A 83 10.85 -10.14 4.07
C LYS A 83 10.27 -9.40 2.87
N ILE A 84 11.11 -8.67 2.14
CA ILE A 84 10.70 -7.99 0.92
C ILE A 84 10.54 -9.04 -0.19
N ILE A 85 9.30 -9.21 -0.67
CA ILE A 85 8.97 -10.14 -1.75
C ILE A 85 8.94 -9.48 -3.11
N ALA A 86 8.53 -8.21 -3.16
CA ALA A 86 8.42 -7.41 -4.38
C ALA A 86 8.49 -5.92 -4.05
N PHE A 87 8.52 -5.09 -5.10
CA PHE A 87 8.30 -3.65 -5.00
C PHE A 87 7.06 -3.25 -5.81
N ALA A 88 6.33 -2.25 -5.30
CA ALA A 88 5.33 -1.50 -6.04
C ALA A 88 5.85 -0.11 -6.35
N GLY A 89 5.45 0.47 -7.48
CA GLY A 89 5.87 1.80 -7.91
C GLY A 89 4.69 2.70 -8.26
N ARG A 90 4.61 3.86 -7.62
CA ARG A 90 3.60 4.89 -7.87
C ARG A 90 4.15 6.01 -8.71
N LYS A 91 3.52 6.26 -9.87
CA LYS A 91 3.72 7.49 -10.66
C LYS A 91 2.98 8.65 -9.99
N PHE A 92 3.56 9.86 -10.01
CA PHE A 92 2.90 11.09 -9.62
C PHE A 92 3.21 12.20 -10.64
N ASP A 93 2.19 12.99 -10.95
CA ASP A 93 2.20 13.84 -12.16
C ASP A 93 3.14 15.05 -12.01
N GLN A 94 3.39 15.51 -10.79
CA GLN A 94 4.32 16.63 -10.51
C GLN A 94 5.76 16.35 -10.99
N LEU A 95 6.14 15.09 -11.17
CA LEU A 95 7.47 14.71 -11.63
C LEU A 95 7.56 14.44 -13.14
N GLU A 96 6.47 14.54 -13.88
CA GLU A 96 6.42 14.12 -15.28
C GLU A 96 7.50 14.80 -16.14
N GLN A 97 7.60 16.13 -16.07
CA GLN A 97 8.59 16.89 -16.83
C GLN A 97 10.03 16.51 -16.46
N ASN A 98 10.32 16.33 -15.17
CA ASN A 98 11.66 15.97 -14.68
C ASN A 98 12.05 14.55 -15.13
N VAL A 99 11.11 13.62 -15.12
CA VAL A 99 11.33 12.24 -15.57
C VAL A 99 11.52 12.18 -17.09
N GLU A 100 10.74 12.92 -17.86
CA GLU A 100 10.91 13.02 -19.31
C GLU A 100 12.28 13.57 -19.66
N LEU A 101 12.66 14.71 -19.06
CA LEU A 101 13.98 15.32 -19.28
C LEU A 101 15.10 14.35 -18.91
N ALA A 102 14.96 13.61 -17.82
CA ALA A 102 15.95 12.61 -17.44
C ALA A 102 16.07 11.49 -18.46
N PHE A 103 14.97 10.99 -19.04
CA PHE A 103 15.04 9.99 -20.10
C PHE A 103 15.68 10.54 -21.39
N TRP A 104 15.36 11.78 -21.79
CA TRP A 104 16.02 12.42 -22.92
C TRP A 104 17.54 12.53 -22.71
N ASN A 105 17.97 12.91 -21.52
CA ASN A 105 19.39 13.02 -21.17
C ASN A 105 20.10 11.65 -21.11
N MET A 106 19.38 10.58 -20.74
CA MET A 106 19.96 9.22 -20.68
C MET A 106 20.15 8.59 -22.06
N TYR A 107 19.36 9.01 -23.05
CA TYR A 107 19.38 8.46 -24.42
C TYR A 107 19.60 9.55 -25.47
N PRO A 108 20.68 10.37 -25.39
CA PRO A 108 20.86 11.54 -26.25
C PRO A 108 21.02 11.16 -27.73
N ASN A 109 21.53 9.97 -28.00
CA ASN A 109 21.77 9.46 -29.36
C ASN A 109 20.68 8.49 -29.85
N SER A 110 19.61 8.29 -29.06
CA SER A 110 18.52 7.38 -29.38
C SER A 110 17.15 7.98 -28.98
N PRO A 111 16.66 9.00 -29.72
CA PRO A 111 15.39 9.65 -29.40
C PRO A 111 14.20 8.70 -29.36
N SER A 112 14.18 7.69 -30.23
CA SER A 112 13.12 6.66 -30.24
C SER A 112 13.12 5.81 -28.96
N GLU A 113 14.29 5.50 -28.40
CA GLU A 113 14.38 4.77 -27.13
C GLU A 113 13.96 5.65 -25.96
N ALA A 114 14.39 6.93 -25.93
CA ALA A 114 13.94 7.89 -24.91
C ALA A 114 12.40 7.98 -24.91
N GLN A 115 11.79 8.18 -26.07
CA GLN A 115 10.34 8.25 -26.20
C GLN A 115 9.64 6.96 -25.74
N ALA A 116 10.16 5.79 -26.16
CA ALA A 116 9.60 4.51 -25.73
C ALA A 116 9.63 4.33 -24.20
N ARG A 117 10.68 4.81 -23.52
CA ARG A 117 10.79 4.79 -22.05
C ARG A 117 9.79 5.75 -21.37
N ILE A 118 9.63 6.94 -21.94
CA ILE A 118 8.64 7.93 -21.49
C ILE A 118 7.22 7.34 -21.63
N ASP A 119 6.89 6.79 -22.79
CA ASP A 119 5.58 6.17 -23.03
C ASP A 119 5.32 4.99 -22.09
N GLN A 120 6.34 4.18 -21.84
CA GLN A 120 6.27 3.09 -20.86
C GLN A 120 6.03 3.62 -19.45
N TRP A 121 6.73 4.69 -19.05
CA TRP A 121 6.56 5.31 -17.74
C TRP A 121 5.17 5.95 -17.57
N LYS A 122 4.62 6.55 -18.64
CA LYS A 122 3.27 7.12 -18.64
C LYS A 122 2.16 6.07 -18.46
N ARG A 123 2.41 4.83 -18.86
CA ARG A 123 1.44 3.73 -18.71
C ARG A 123 1.28 3.36 -17.23
N GLY A 124 0.03 3.45 -16.77
CA GLY A 124 -0.37 2.98 -15.45
C GLY A 124 0.13 3.83 -14.28
N LYS A 125 -0.82 4.22 -13.45
CA LYS A 125 -0.59 4.96 -12.21
C LYS A 125 0.23 4.14 -11.21
N TRP A 126 -0.03 2.81 -11.15
CA TRP A 126 0.66 1.83 -10.33
C TRP A 126 1.33 0.76 -11.20
N ILE A 127 2.52 0.35 -10.79
CA ILE A 127 3.22 -0.83 -11.31
C ILE A 127 3.61 -1.70 -10.13
N ASN A 128 3.45 -3.01 -10.28
CA ASN A 128 3.91 -3.99 -9.29
C ASN A 128 4.91 -4.93 -9.96
N GLU A 129 5.98 -5.27 -9.26
CA GLU A 129 6.70 -6.48 -9.58
C GLU A 129 5.78 -7.69 -9.38
N SER A 130 6.10 -8.79 -10.05
CA SER A 130 5.29 -10.02 -9.94
C SER A 130 5.40 -10.62 -8.54
N PHE A 131 4.27 -10.78 -7.87
CA PHE A 131 4.14 -11.53 -6.63
C PHE A 131 2.72 -12.12 -6.52
N PRO A 132 2.53 -13.21 -5.79
CA PRO A 132 1.23 -13.87 -5.70
C PRO A 132 0.29 -13.12 -4.74
N LYS A 133 -0.33 -12.05 -5.23
CA LYS A 133 -1.21 -11.13 -4.46
C LYS A 133 -2.25 -11.86 -3.61
N LYS A 134 -2.83 -12.95 -4.12
CA LYS A 134 -3.85 -13.75 -3.42
C LYS A 134 -3.40 -14.34 -2.07
N PHE A 135 -2.10 -14.32 -1.77
CA PHE A 135 -1.52 -14.84 -0.52
C PHE A 135 -0.93 -13.75 0.37
N HIS A 136 -0.92 -12.49 -0.09
CA HIS A 136 -0.24 -11.40 0.60
C HIS A 136 -1.16 -10.22 0.83
N LEU A 137 -1.14 -9.70 2.04
CA LEU A 137 -1.78 -8.48 2.47
C LEU A 137 -0.70 -7.42 2.71
N PHE A 138 -0.84 -6.26 2.09
CA PHE A 138 0.07 -5.15 2.36
C PHE A 138 -0.10 -4.67 3.81
N ASN A 139 0.97 -4.21 4.41
CA ASN A 139 1.03 -3.74 5.80
C ASN A 139 0.87 -4.81 6.91
N LEU A 140 0.53 -6.07 6.60
CA LEU A 140 0.29 -7.10 7.61
C LEU A 140 1.47 -7.25 8.59
N TYR A 141 2.72 -7.14 8.10
CA TYR A 141 3.91 -7.24 8.93
C TYR A 141 3.92 -6.19 10.06
N LEU A 142 3.54 -4.94 9.75
CA LEU A 142 3.49 -3.84 10.72
C LEU A 142 2.21 -3.86 11.56
N ALA A 143 1.10 -4.32 10.99
CA ALA A 143 -0.23 -4.28 11.61
C ALA A 143 -0.47 -5.39 12.64
N LYS A 144 0.13 -6.56 12.47
CA LYS A 144 -0.22 -7.80 13.19
C LYS A 144 -0.18 -7.71 14.72
N GLN A 145 0.70 -6.88 15.29
CA GLN A 145 0.75 -6.69 16.74
C GLN A 145 -0.48 -5.90 17.19
N MET A 146 -0.76 -4.77 16.57
CA MET A 146 -1.90 -3.93 16.90
C MET A 146 -3.23 -4.62 16.63
N MET A 147 -3.29 -5.50 15.61
CA MET A 147 -4.47 -6.37 15.37
C MET A 147 -4.77 -7.28 16.55
N ARG A 148 -3.74 -7.91 17.15
CA ARG A 148 -3.90 -8.74 18.34
C ARG A 148 -4.34 -7.94 19.55
N GLU A 149 -3.76 -6.76 19.77
CA GLU A 149 -4.07 -5.90 20.90
C GLU A 149 -5.50 -5.36 20.84
N LYS A 150 -5.94 -4.97 19.64
CA LYS A 150 -7.27 -4.39 19.43
C LYS A 150 -8.35 -5.40 19.07
N ASN A 151 -7.97 -6.62 18.70
CA ASN A 151 -8.82 -7.71 18.25
C ASN A 151 -9.65 -7.41 16.98
N TYR A 152 -9.25 -6.40 16.21
CA TYR A 152 -9.83 -6.11 14.90
C TYR A 152 -8.81 -5.57 13.91
N VAL A 153 -9.17 -5.61 12.61
CA VAL A 153 -8.35 -5.10 11.50
C VAL A 153 -9.20 -4.27 10.55
N PHE A 154 -8.68 -3.13 10.10
CA PHE A 154 -9.26 -2.40 8.96
C PHE A 154 -8.82 -3.06 7.67
N LEU A 155 -9.78 -3.30 6.77
CA LEU A 155 -9.55 -3.73 5.39
C LEU A 155 -9.74 -2.55 4.46
N VAL A 156 -8.70 -2.22 3.67
CA VAL A 156 -8.72 -1.18 2.66
C VAL A 156 -8.26 -1.73 1.31
N GLU A 157 -8.52 -1.01 0.21
CA GLU A 157 -8.20 -1.49 -1.12
C GLU A 157 -6.75 -1.22 -1.51
N GLY A 158 -6.28 0.00 -1.30
CA GLY A 158 -5.04 0.53 -1.84
C GLY A 158 -3.90 0.65 -0.84
N TYR A 159 -2.69 0.73 -1.39
CA TYR A 159 -1.47 0.93 -0.60
C TYR A 159 -1.50 2.27 0.14
N PHE A 160 -1.97 3.33 -0.52
CA PHE A 160 -1.97 4.67 0.07
C PHE A 160 -3.03 4.80 1.14
N ASP A 161 -4.21 4.20 0.98
CA ASP A 161 -5.20 4.14 2.06
C ASP A 161 -4.58 3.58 3.33
N SER A 162 -3.89 2.44 3.20
CA SER A 162 -3.20 1.80 4.31
C SER A 162 -2.12 2.69 4.94
N LEU A 163 -1.32 3.37 4.14
CA LEU A 163 -0.26 4.26 4.65
C LEU A 163 -0.82 5.52 5.31
N THR A 164 -1.89 6.07 4.77
CA THR A 164 -2.59 7.21 5.36
C THR A 164 -3.26 6.79 6.67
N LEU A 165 -3.93 5.64 6.74
CA LEU A 165 -4.46 5.11 8.00
C LEU A 165 -3.36 5.02 9.07
N ASN A 166 -2.19 4.47 8.72
CA ASN A 166 -1.05 4.40 9.64
C ASN A 166 -0.65 5.77 10.16
N SER A 167 -0.60 6.79 9.28
CA SER A 167 -0.20 8.17 9.64
C SER A 167 -1.22 8.84 10.57
N PHE A 168 -2.49 8.44 10.50
CA PHE A 168 -3.55 8.89 11.39
C PHE A 168 -3.74 8.01 12.64
N GLY A 169 -2.79 7.10 12.93
CA GLY A 169 -2.78 6.27 14.13
C GLY A 169 -3.61 4.98 14.05
N LEU A 170 -4.21 4.67 12.90
CA LEU A 170 -4.98 3.45 12.66
C LEU A 170 -4.05 2.34 12.14
N MET A 171 -3.13 1.89 13.00
CA MET A 171 -2.03 0.99 12.62
C MET A 171 -2.47 -0.45 12.33
N ASN A 172 -3.61 -0.88 12.83
CA ASN A 172 -4.18 -2.22 12.64
C ASN A 172 -4.98 -2.30 11.32
N ASN A 173 -4.32 -2.02 10.20
CA ASN A 173 -4.93 -2.05 8.88
C ASN A 173 -4.11 -2.87 7.88
N VAL A 174 -4.76 -3.41 6.87
CA VAL A 174 -4.14 -4.10 5.74
C VAL A 174 -4.83 -3.72 4.43
N ALA A 175 -4.05 -3.69 3.33
CA ALA A 175 -4.60 -3.46 2.00
C ALA A 175 -4.60 -4.73 1.15
N LEU A 176 -5.66 -4.87 0.33
CA LEU A 176 -5.89 -6.02 -0.56
C LEU A 176 -5.06 -5.97 -1.85
N CYS A 177 -4.30 -4.90 -2.09
CA CYS A 177 -3.39 -4.75 -3.24
C CYS A 177 -4.10 -4.83 -4.61
N GLY A 178 -5.36 -4.39 -4.71
CA GLY A 178 -6.17 -4.43 -5.93
C GLY A 178 -6.63 -5.85 -6.29
N THR A 179 -6.85 -6.69 -5.28
CA THR A 179 -7.51 -8.00 -5.43
C THR A 179 -8.73 -8.05 -4.52
N ARG A 180 -9.61 -9.05 -4.75
CA ARG A 180 -10.67 -9.37 -3.79
C ARG A 180 -10.05 -10.03 -2.54
N LEU A 181 -10.75 -9.94 -1.42
CA LEU A 181 -10.45 -10.77 -0.25
C LEU A 181 -10.52 -12.25 -0.66
N THR A 182 -9.49 -13.02 -0.31
CA THR A 182 -9.41 -14.46 -0.61
C THR A 182 -9.46 -15.26 0.68
N ASP A 183 -9.81 -16.56 0.57
CA ASP A 183 -9.81 -17.49 1.71
C ASP A 183 -8.45 -17.52 2.44
N TRP A 184 -7.36 -17.39 1.67
CA TRP A 184 -6.01 -17.27 2.23
C TRP A 184 -5.80 -15.98 3.02
N HIS A 185 -6.39 -14.87 2.58
CA HIS A 185 -6.37 -13.61 3.32
C HIS A 185 -7.15 -13.76 4.61
N ALA A 186 -8.39 -14.25 4.56
CA ALA A 186 -9.25 -14.47 5.70
C ALA A 186 -8.60 -15.43 6.73
N ALA A 187 -8.14 -16.61 6.28
CA ALA A 187 -7.44 -17.57 7.13
C ALA A 187 -6.14 -17.03 7.75
N LYS A 188 -5.51 -16.03 7.13
CA LYS A 188 -4.34 -15.35 7.68
C LYS A 188 -4.73 -14.31 8.73
N LEU A 189 -5.79 -13.54 8.49
CA LEU A 189 -6.29 -12.51 9.40
C LEU A 189 -6.85 -13.12 10.69
N SER A 190 -7.59 -14.22 10.59
CA SER A 190 -8.20 -14.91 11.75
C SER A 190 -7.20 -15.39 12.79
N ARG A 191 -5.90 -15.48 12.44
CA ARG A 191 -4.81 -15.77 13.40
C ARG A 191 -4.43 -14.60 14.27
N TYR A 192 -4.91 -13.41 13.96
CA TYR A 192 -4.49 -12.18 14.64
C TYR A 192 -5.65 -11.43 15.31
N CYS A 193 -6.87 -11.55 14.80
CA CYS A 193 -8.05 -10.86 15.35
C CYS A 193 -9.34 -11.55 14.92
N HIS A 194 -10.44 -11.24 15.62
CA HIS A 194 -11.77 -11.80 15.34
C HIS A 194 -12.61 -10.95 14.39
N THR A 195 -12.39 -9.65 14.35
CA THR A 195 -13.24 -8.74 13.58
C THR A 195 -12.47 -8.10 12.42
N ALA A 196 -13.06 -8.12 11.23
CA ALA A 196 -12.64 -7.33 10.09
C ALA A 196 -13.57 -6.11 9.94
N VAL A 197 -12.99 -4.94 9.81
CA VAL A 197 -13.71 -3.68 9.59
C VAL A 197 -13.41 -3.21 8.18
N ALA A 198 -14.37 -3.36 7.28
CA ALA A 198 -14.24 -2.86 5.92
C ALA A 198 -14.36 -1.33 5.90
N LEU A 199 -13.32 -0.67 5.41
CA LEU A 199 -13.27 0.76 5.16
C LEU A 199 -12.90 0.95 3.69
N LEU A 200 -13.91 0.90 2.82
CA LEU A 200 -13.76 0.90 1.38
C LEU A 200 -14.26 2.22 0.79
N ASP A 201 -13.97 2.40 -0.50
CA ASP A 201 -14.42 3.56 -1.24
C ASP A 201 -15.96 3.69 -1.18
N GLY A 202 -16.46 4.91 -1.04
CA GLY A 202 -17.88 5.23 -0.96
C GLY A 202 -18.61 5.12 -2.31
N ASP A 203 -18.21 4.16 -3.15
CA ASP A 203 -18.75 3.95 -4.49
C ASP A 203 -19.43 2.57 -4.65
N GLU A 204 -19.96 2.30 -5.86
CA GLU A 204 -20.61 1.03 -6.16
C GLU A 204 -19.64 -0.18 -6.16
N ALA A 205 -18.37 0.06 -6.51
CA ALA A 205 -17.35 -1.00 -6.52
C ALA A 205 -17.00 -1.44 -5.09
N GLY A 206 -16.84 -0.49 -4.17
CA GLY A 206 -16.65 -0.77 -2.74
C GLY A 206 -17.82 -1.55 -2.15
N ARG A 207 -19.08 -1.15 -2.46
CA ARG A 207 -20.28 -1.90 -2.04
C ARG A 207 -20.30 -3.33 -2.55
N LYS A 208 -19.99 -3.56 -3.83
CA LYS A 208 -19.90 -4.92 -4.41
C LYS A 208 -18.79 -5.77 -3.80
N ALA A 209 -17.69 -5.14 -3.37
CA ALA A 209 -16.61 -5.86 -2.70
C ALA A 209 -17.08 -6.47 -1.36
N LEU A 210 -17.95 -5.77 -0.63
CA LEU A 210 -18.51 -6.23 0.65
C LEU A 210 -19.32 -7.53 0.52
N GLU A 211 -20.12 -7.68 -0.54
CA GLU A 211 -20.93 -8.87 -0.79
C GLU A 211 -20.09 -10.16 -0.89
N HIS A 212 -18.83 -10.04 -1.31
CA HIS A 212 -17.89 -11.16 -1.39
C HIS A 212 -17.07 -11.34 -0.10
N MET A 213 -16.92 -10.29 0.72
CA MET A 213 -16.14 -10.38 1.96
C MET A 213 -16.85 -11.13 3.06
N ALA A 214 -18.15 -10.91 3.22
CA ALA A 214 -18.94 -11.52 4.28
C ALA A 214 -18.82 -13.05 4.34
N PRO A 215 -19.17 -13.80 3.25
CA PRO A 215 -19.08 -15.26 3.30
C PRO A 215 -17.63 -15.76 3.49
N THR A 216 -16.64 -15.08 2.91
CA THR A 216 -15.23 -15.48 3.05
C THR A 216 -14.71 -15.31 4.48
N LEU A 217 -15.17 -14.31 5.21
CA LEU A 217 -14.80 -14.08 6.62
C LEU A 217 -15.56 -15.00 7.56
N GLU A 218 -16.84 -15.25 7.29
CA GLU A 218 -17.68 -16.16 8.06
C GLU A 218 -17.11 -17.59 8.07
N GLU A 219 -16.60 -18.09 6.93
CA GLU A 219 -15.96 -19.41 6.83
C GLU A 219 -14.79 -19.62 7.80
N VAL A 220 -14.14 -18.54 8.23
CA VAL A 220 -13.01 -18.59 9.18
C VAL A 220 -13.39 -18.09 10.57
N GLY A 221 -14.68 -17.84 10.83
CA GLY A 221 -15.22 -17.38 12.10
C GLY A 221 -14.84 -15.94 12.45
N MET A 222 -14.69 -15.08 11.44
CA MET A 222 -14.45 -13.66 11.63
C MET A 222 -15.72 -12.85 11.39
N ASP A 223 -15.99 -11.91 12.27
CA ASP A 223 -17.08 -10.93 12.10
C ASP A 223 -16.68 -9.88 11.07
N LEU A 224 -17.62 -9.47 10.22
CA LEU A 224 -17.47 -8.32 9.34
C LEU A 224 -18.28 -7.14 9.90
N LYS A 225 -17.61 -6.01 10.06
CA LYS A 225 -18.22 -4.70 10.30
C LYS A 225 -17.89 -3.77 9.15
N ILE A 226 -18.75 -2.81 8.86
CA ILE A 226 -18.63 -1.93 7.71
C ILE A 226 -18.67 -0.47 8.18
N ILE A 227 -17.65 0.31 7.79
CA ILE A 227 -17.70 1.76 7.90
C ILE A 227 -17.91 2.31 6.51
N SER A 228 -19.10 2.84 6.25
CA SER A 228 -19.44 3.49 4.99
C SER A 228 -18.94 4.93 4.99
N LEU A 229 -18.09 5.24 4.01
CA LEU A 229 -17.65 6.62 3.77
C LEU A 229 -18.70 7.37 2.92
N PRO A 230 -18.80 8.70 3.07
CA PRO A 230 -19.64 9.50 2.20
C PRO A 230 -19.26 9.34 0.73
N GLU A 231 -20.25 9.46 -0.16
CA GLU A 231 -20.03 9.34 -1.60
C GLU A 231 -18.91 10.26 -2.11
N GLY A 232 -18.01 9.71 -2.92
CA GLY A 232 -16.87 10.42 -3.49
C GLY A 232 -15.63 10.49 -2.59
N TYR A 233 -15.66 9.86 -1.42
CA TYR A 233 -14.49 9.72 -0.57
C TYR A 233 -13.92 8.30 -0.64
N ASP A 234 -12.60 8.23 -0.77
CA ASP A 234 -11.80 7.07 -0.40
C ASP A 234 -11.22 7.27 1.03
N PRO A 235 -10.67 6.23 1.67
CA PRO A 235 -10.15 6.35 3.03
C PRO A 235 -9.08 7.43 3.19
N ASP A 236 -8.22 7.59 2.20
CA ASP A 236 -7.12 8.55 2.24
C ASP A 236 -7.66 10.00 2.20
N THR A 237 -8.53 10.33 1.26
CA THR A 237 -9.13 11.68 1.15
C THR A 237 -10.06 12.03 2.31
N TYR A 238 -10.77 11.03 2.85
CA TYR A 238 -11.60 11.23 4.03
C TYR A 238 -10.75 11.62 5.25
N LEU A 239 -9.69 10.86 5.51
CA LEU A 239 -8.80 11.11 6.65
C LEU A 239 -8.09 12.45 6.57
N LEU A 240 -7.61 12.83 5.39
CA LEU A 240 -7.00 14.14 5.15
C LEU A 240 -7.91 15.30 5.51
N LYS A 241 -9.19 15.19 5.17
CA LYS A 241 -10.16 16.28 5.38
C LYS A 241 -10.75 16.29 6.80
N ASN A 242 -11.00 15.11 7.38
CA ASN A 242 -11.79 14.96 8.59
C ASN A 242 -11.00 14.41 9.79
N GLY A 243 -9.81 13.86 9.56
CA GLY A 243 -9.05 13.14 10.59
C GLY A 243 -9.67 11.79 10.96
N SER A 244 -9.06 11.11 11.93
CA SER A 244 -9.47 9.74 12.34
C SER A 244 -10.54 9.69 13.43
N LYS A 245 -10.89 10.81 14.07
CA LYS A 245 -11.76 10.81 15.27
C LYS A 245 -13.13 10.17 15.03
N LYS A 246 -13.77 10.47 13.91
CA LYS A 246 -15.10 9.91 13.60
C LYS A 246 -15.03 8.39 13.35
N ILE A 247 -14.01 7.94 12.61
CA ILE A 247 -13.78 6.51 12.39
C ILE A 247 -13.55 5.78 13.71
N LEU A 248 -12.74 6.33 14.61
CA LEU A 248 -12.49 5.76 15.92
C LEU A 248 -13.76 5.73 16.78
N ALA A 249 -14.57 6.78 16.76
CA ALA A 249 -15.84 6.80 17.49
C ALA A 249 -16.81 5.74 16.95
N SER A 250 -16.92 5.56 15.65
CA SER A 250 -17.75 4.50 15.04
C SER A 250 -17.28 3.12 15.49
N ILE A 251 -15.96 2.86 15.49
CA ILE A 251 -15.42 1.58 15.98
C ILE A 251 -15.71 1.36 17.46
N GLU A 252 -15.53 2.37 18.30
CA GLU A 252 -15.83 2.24 19.73
C GLU A 252 -17.30 1.88 19.95
N LEU A 253 -18.21 2.48 19.20
CA LEU A 253 -19.62 2.17 19.26
C LEU A 253 -19.90 0.72 18.81
N MET A 254 -19.40 0.33 17.65
CA MET A 254 -19.54 -1.03 17.10
C MET A 254 -19.04 -2.13 18.04
N MET A 255 -17.95 -1.86 18.78
CA MET A 255 -17.34 -2.86 19.67
C MET A 255 -17.98 -2.90 21.06
N ARG A 256 -18.65 -1.82 21.50
CA ARG A 256 -19.34 -1.77 22.81
C ARG A 256 -20.72 -2.38 22.75
N GLU A 257 -21.43 -2.14 21.67
CA GLU A 257 -22.76 -2.65 21.46
C GLU A 257 -22.62 -3.95 20.67
N ASN A 258 -23.05 -5.08 21.23
CA ASN A 258 -23.33 -6.30 20.45
C ASN A 258 -24.55 -6.05 19.53
N VAL A 259 -24.51 -4.94 18.79
CA VAL A 259 -25.59 -4.53 17.89
C VAL A 259 -25.48 -5.34 16.62
N ASP A 260 -26.60 -5.94 16.24
CA ASP A 260 -26.77 -6.65 14.96
C ASP A 260 -26.69 -5.73 13.72
N GLU A 261 -26.41 -4.42 13.91
CA GLU A 261 -26.16 -3.51 12.79
C GLU A 261 -24.74 -3.68 12.26
N GLU A 262 -24.66 -4.24 11.08
CA GLU A 262 -23.40 -4.53 10.38
C GLU A 262 -22.80 -3.28 9.70
N ILE A 263 -23.60 -2.21 9.49
CA ILE A 263 -23.21 -1.03 8.71
C ILE A 263 -23.32 0.24 9.54
N TYR A 264 -22.24 1.00 9.62
CA TYR A 264 -22.20 2.34 10.22
C TYR A 264 -21.79 3.39 9.19
N GLU A 265 -22.64 4.41 9.06
CA GLU A 265 -22.35 5.56 8.21
C GLU A 265 -21.56 6.63 8.98
N VAL A 266 -20.42 7.02 8.42
CA VAL A 266 -19.65 8.16 8.95
C VAL A 266 -20.15 9.42 8.28
N CYS A 267 -21.01 10.16 8.97
CA CYS A 267 -21.49 11.47 8.49
C CYS A 267 -20.36 12.50 8.48
N LEU A 268 -20.40 13.44 7.50
CA LEU A 268 -19.46 14.57 7.36
C LEU A 268 -19.59 15.57 8.51
#